data_a5eec5c9afa3792dbd2777e3a725376a
#
_entry.id   a5eec5c9afa3792dbd2777e3a725376a
#
_cell.length_a   1.000
_cell.length_b   1.000
_cell.length_c   1.000
_cell.angle_alpha   90.00
_cell.angle_beta   90.00
_cell.angle_gamma   90.00
#
_symmetry.space_group_name_H-M   'P 1'
#
loop_
_entity.id
_entity.type
_entity.pdbx_description
1 polymer ?
#
loop_
_entity_poly.entity_id
_entity_poly.type
_entity_poly.pdbx_seq_one_letter_code
_entity_poly.pdbx_strand_id
1 'polypeptide(L)'
;MHILGLPTDIFNVYPASVKFKTYQARWEIGGIYVSGNAKKTEDNPQGLGCYLVMTGRGCDDIFRILDENGLTFGDMFERCERRYGTGNYHFTRLDVAIDDRNETPFFTIEQIKKKCEKEEFVSNSEDYHF
;
A
#
# COMPACT_ATOMS: atom_id res chain seq x y z
N MET A 1 -2.24 -11.67 -11.14
CA MET A 1 -1.63 -10.43 -10.69
C MET A 1 -1.11 -9.54 -11.79
N HIS A 2 -1.88 -9.41 -12.84
CA HIS A 2 -1.52 -8.63 -14.02
C HIS A 2 -1.24 -7.14 -13.76
N ILE A 3 -1.79 -6.57 -12.70
CA ILE A 3 -1.60 -5.15 -12.37
C ILE A 3 -0.20 -4.86 -11.87
N LEU A 4 0.33 -5.74 -11.02
CA LEU A 4 1.68 -5.61 -10.48
C LEU A 4 2.76 -6.05 -11.50
N GLY A 5 2.38 -6.67 -12.61
CA GLY A 5 3.31 -7.25 -13.56
C GLY A 5 4.05 -8.48 -13.04
N LEU A 6 3.64 -9.02 -11.90
CA LEU A 6 4.29 -10.15 -11.25
C LEU A 6 3.63 -11.49 -11.62
N PRO A 7 4.41 -12.56 -11.86
CA PRO A 7 3.88 -13.90 -12.00
C PRO A 7 3.22 -14.37 -10.70
N THR A 8 2.20 -15.21 -10.83
CA THR A 8 1.41 -15.64 -9.66
C THR A 8 2.09 -16.73 -8.83
N ASP A 9 2.98 -17.48 -9.43
CA ASP A 9 3.70 -18.62 -8.84
C ASP A 9 4.77 -18.21 -7.83
N ILE A 10 5.20 -16.94 -7.84
CA ILE A 10 6.14 -16.42 -6.83
C ILE A 10 5.48 -16.08 -5.50
N PHE A 11 4.14 -16.08 -5.44
CA PHE A 11 3.41 -15.75 -4.22
C PHE A 11 3.14 -17.00 -3.38
N ASN A 12 3.40 -16.89 -2.09
CA ASN A 12 2.91 -17.87 -1.14
C ASN A 12 1.41 -17.72 -0.97
N VAL A 13 0.68 -18.83 -0.97
CA VAL A 13 -0.78 -18.84 -0.82
C VAL A 13 -1.13 -19.32 0.59
N TYR A 14 -1.89 -18.51 1.28
CA TYR A 14 -2.36 -18.81 2.62
C TYR A 14 -3.90 -18.82 2.66
N PRO A 15 -4.53 -19.60 3.54
CA PRO A 15 -5.92 -19.41 3.85
C PRO A 15 -6.13 -17.98 4.40
N ALA A 16 -7.31 -17.42 4.17
CA ALA A 16 -7.61 -16.06 4.63
C ALA A 16 -7.34 -15.92 6.13
N SER A 17 -6.64 -14.86 6.51
CA SER A 17 -6.39 -14.59 7.90
C SER A 17 -7.70 -14.21 8.61
N VAL A 18 -7.78 -14.51 9.90
CA VAL A 18 -8.92 -14.14 10.76
C VAL A 18 -9.19 -12.62 10.72
N LYS A 19 -8.17 -11.82 10.44
CA LYS A 19 -8.24 -10.35 10.37
C LYS A 19 -9.04 -9.84 9.17
N PHE A 20 -9.09 -10.60 8.07
CA PHE A 20 -9.82 -10.22 6.85
C PHE A 20 -10.90 -11.26 6.53
N LYS A 21 -11.88 -11.37 7.42
CA LYS A 21 -12.99 -12.34 7.31
C LYS A 21 -13.78 -12.28 6.01
N THR A 22 -13.68 -11.16 5.29
CA THR A 22 -14.38 -10.92 4.02
C THR A 22 -13.76 -11.71 2.85
N TYR A 23 -12.47 -12.05 2.92
CA TYR A 23 -11.75 -12.75 1.86
C TYR A 23 -11.45 -14.20 2.25
N GLN A 24 -11.33 -15.08 1.25
CA GLN A 24 -11.12 -16.51 1.46
C GLN A 24 -9.69 -16.97 1.17
N ALA A 25 -8.91 -16.17 0.45
CA ALA A 25 -7.53 -16.46 0.13
C ALA A 25 -6.64 -15.22 0.28
N ARG A 26 -5.39 -15.45 0.59
CA ARG A 26 -4.34 -14.43 0.66
C ARG A 26 -3.10 -14.93 -0.08
N TRP A 27 -2.58 -14.09 -0.93
CA TRP A 27 -1.29 -14.27 -1.61
C TRP A 27 -0.30 -13.28 -1.02
N GLU A 28 0.91 -13.73 -0.76
CA GLU A 28 1.92 -12.93 -0.09
C GLU A 28 3.29 -13.11 -0.72
N ILE A 29 4.01 -12.01 -0.91
CA ILE A 29 5.43 -11.97 -1.20
C ILE A 29 6.06 -10.75 -0.53
N GLY A 30 7.08 -10.99 0.32
CA GLY A 30 7.71 -9.90 1.06
C GLY A 30 6.70 -9.06 1.85
N GLY A 31 6.66 -7.76 1.59
CA GLY A 31 5.70 -6.83 2.21
C GLY A 31 4.42 -6.59 1.40
N ILE A 32 4.16 -7.40 0.37
CA ILE A 32 3.01 -7.25 -0.53
C ILE A 32 1.98 -8.35 -0.20
N TYR A 33 0.75 -7.96 0.04
CA TYR A 33 -0.35 -8.85 0.38
C TYR A 33 -1.52 -8.59 -0.55
N VAL A 34 -2.03 -9.64 -1.18
CA VAL A 34 -3.27 -9.59 -1.97
C VAL A 34 -4.29 -10.53 -1.33
N SER A 35 -5.39 -9.99 -0.87
CA SER A 35 -6.52 -10.78 -0.39
C SER A 35 -7.59 -10.79 -1.46
N GLY A 36 -8.08 -11.96 -1.79
CA GLY A 36 -9.06 -12.15 -2.85
C GLY A 36 -10.06 -13.25 -2.53
N ASN A 37 -10.86 -13.62 -3.53
CA ASN A 37 -11.97 -14.52 -3.36
C ASN A 37 -12.89 -14.03 -2.23
N ALA A 38 -13.46 -12.83 -2.39
CA ALA A 38 -14.39 -12.29 -1.42
C ALA A 38 -15.55 -13.26 -1.17
N LYS A 39 -16.04 -13.32 0.06
CA LYS A 39 -17.21 -14.12 0.39
C LYS A 39 -18.43 -13.57 -0.32
N LYS A 40 -19.28 -14.46 -0.81
CA LYS A 40 -20.58 -14.08 -1.35
C LYS A 40 -21.48 -13.58 -0.21
N THR A 41 -22.08 -12.42 -0.42
CA THR A 41 -23.04 -11.80 0.49
C THR A 41 -24.23 -11.27 -0.33
N GLU A 42 -25.26 -10.78 0.31
CA GLU A 42 -26.39 -10.13 -0.38
C GLU A 42 -25.91 -8.93 -1.22
N ASP A 43 -24.99 -8.11 -0.66
CA ASP A 43 -24.41 -6.95 -1.34
C ASP A 43 -23.34 -7.32 -2.38
N ASN A 44 -22.78 -8.51 -2.31
CA ASN A 44 -21.75 -9.02 -3.21
C ASN A 44 -22.01 -10.49 -3.58
N PRO A 45 -23.08 -10.77 -4.33
CA PRO A 45 -23.51 -12.16 -4.62
C PRO A 45 -22.53 -12.94 -5.49
N GLN A 46 -21.66 -12.25 -6.23
CA GLN A 46 -20.63 -12.89 -7.05
C GLN A 46 -19.31 -13.13 -6.29
N GLY A 47 -19.13 -12.51 -5.12
CA GLY A 47 -17.90 -12.60 -4.36
C GLY A 47 -16.73 -11.90 -5.06
N LEU A 48 -17.01 -10.79 -5.75
CA LEU A 48 -15.99 -10.01 -6.47
C LEU A 48 -15.20 -9.12 -5.52
N GLY A 49 -14.01 -8.77 -5.97
CA GLY A 49 -13.14 -7.83 -5.28
C GLY A 49 -11.90 -8.46 -4.68
N CYS A 50 -10.90 -7.62 -4.53
CA CYS A 50 -9.64 -7.94 -3.86
C CYS A 50 -9.16 -6.72 -3.07
N TYR A 51 -8.29 -6.99 -2.11
CA TYR A 51 -7.65 -5.98 -1.29
C TYR A 51 -6.13 -6.14 -1.40
N LEU A 52 -5.45 -5.10 -1.87
CA LEU A 52 -4.01 -5.05 -1.99
C LEU A 52 -3.44 -4.19 -0.87
N VAL A 53 -2.46 -4.72 -0.16
CA VAL A 53 -1.66 -3.98 0.82
C VAL A 53 -0.21 -4.08 0.41
N MET A 54 0.46 -2.95 0.40
CA MET A 54 1.90 -2.85 0.32
C MET A 54 2.38 -2.12 1.58
N THR A 55 3.17 -2.80 2.40
CA THR A 55 3.86 -2.16 3.53
C THR A 55 4.99 -1.28 3.01
N GLY A 56 5.66 -0.50 3.86
CA GLY A 56 6.82 0.29 3.43
C GLY A 56 7.82 -0.57 2.64
N ARG A 57 8.21 -1.74 3.15
CA ARG A 57 9.06 -2.70 2.43
C ARG A 57 8.43 -3.20 1.13
N GLY A 58 7.13 -3.45 1.13
CA GLY A 58 6.40 -3.86 -0.08
C GLY A 58 6.38 -2.77 -1.14
N CYS A 59 6.31 -1.51 -0.73
CA CYS A 59 6.44 -0.37 -1.63
C CYS A 59 7.84 -0.29 -2.24
N ASP A 60 8.89 -0.50 -1.44
CA ASP A 60 10.27 -0.53 -1.94
C ASP A 60 10.49 -1.66 -2.94
N ASP A 61 9.98 -2.87 -2.64
CA ASP A 61 10.08 -4.03 -3.53
C ASP A 61 9.36 -3.77 -4.86
N ILE A 62 8.14 -3.24 -4.81
CA ILE A 62 7.38 -2.90 -6.03
C ILE A 62 8.04 -1.75 -6.79
N PHE A 63 8.52 -0.72 -6.10
CA PHE A 63 9.21 0.39 -6.74
C PHE A 63 10.40 -0.11 -7.57
N ARG A 64 11.22 -0.98 -6.99
CA ARG A 64 12.36 -1.59 -7.69
C ARG A 64 11.92 -2.39 -8.92
N ILE A 65 10.88 -3.21 -8.79
CA ILE A 65 10.36 -4.01 -9.93
C ILE A 65 9.82 -3.10 -11.03
N LEU A 66 9.11 -2.05 -10.68
CA LEU A 66 8.60 -1.08 -11.64
C LEU A 66 9.73 -0.35 -12.35
N ASP A 67 10.72 0.13 -11.59
CA ASP A 67 11.90 0.85 -12.11
C ASP A 67 12.72 -0.04 -13.09
N GLU A 68 13.00 -1.28 -12.72
CA GLU A 68 13.67 -2.27 -13.59
C GLU A 68 12.91 -2.50 -14.92
N ASN A 69 11.62 -2.25 -14.96
CA ASN A 69 10.78 -2.37 -16.15
C ASN A 69 10.45 -1.02 -16.80
N GLY A 70 11.07 0.08 -16.35
CA GLY A 70 10.81 1.42 -16.87
C GLY A 70 9.39 1.91 -16.59
N LEU A 71 8.80 1.48 -15.48
CA LEU A 71 7.44 1.80 -15.07
C LEU A 71 7.44 2.59 -13.76
N THR A 72 6.36 3.30 -13.53
CA THR A 72 6.10 4.08 -12.31
C THR A 72 4.88 3.54 -11.57
N PHE A 73 4.66 4.01 -10.34
CA PHE A 73 3.38 3.79 -9.65
C PHE A 73 2.19 4.37 -10.43
N GLY A 74 2.39 5.50 -11.13
CA GLY A 74 1.37 6.07 -12.02
C GLY A 74 0.93 5.07 -13.08
N ASP A 75 1.88 4.43 -13.76
CA ASP A 75 1.58 3.39 -14.76
C ASP A 75 0.83 2.20 -14.15
N MET A 76 1.16 1.81 -12.92
CA MET A 76 0.44 0.76 -12.20
C MET A 76 -1.01 1.18 -11.93
N PHE A 77 -1.24 2.42 -11.49
CA PHE A 77 -2.59 2.94 -11.25
C PHE A 77 -3.41 3.07 -12.53
N GLU A 78 -2.80 3.52 -13.63
CA GLU A 78 -3.46 3.52 -14.95
C GLU A 78 -3.84 2.11 -15.42
N ARG A 79 -3.04 1.10 -15.12
CA ARG A 79 -3.39 -0.30 -15.39
C ARG A 79 -4.58 -0.76 -14.57
N CYS A 80 -4.67 -0.34 -13.31
CA CYS A 80 -5.84 -0.58 -12.46
C CYS A 80 -7.10 0.04 -13.10
N GLU A 81 -7.01 1.30 -13.50
CA GLU A 81 -8.13 2.02 -14.09
C GLU A 81 -8.58 1.39 -15.42
N ARG A 82 -7.65 1.07 -16.30
CA ARG A 82 -7.97 0.38 -17.57
C ARG A 82 -8.59 -1.01 -17.36
N ARG A 83 -8.20 -1.71 -16.32
CA ARG A 83 -8.66 -3.08 -16.05
C ARG A 83 -10.01 -3.13 -15.37
N TYR A 84 -10.25 -2.25 -14.44
CA TYR A 84 -11.43 -2.29 -13.55
C TYR A 84 -12.42 -1.16 -13.84
N GLY A 85 -12.01 -0.14 -14.57
CA GLY A 85 -12.80 1.07 -14.80
C GLY A 85 -12.73 2.06 -13.65
N THR A 86 -12.94 3.33 -13.98
CA THR A 86 -12.97 4.42 -13.00
C THR A 86 -14.05 4.17 -11.96
N GLY A 87 -13.70 4.34 -10.69
CA GLY A 87 -14.62 4.17 -9.56
C GLY A 87 -14.75 2.74 -9.03
N ASN A 88 -14.17 1.74 -9.70
CA ASN A 88 -14.18 0.35 -9.23
C ASN A 88 -12.97 -0.03 -8.37
N TYR A 89 -12.09 0.91 -8.08
CA TYR A 89 -11.04 0.78 -7.08
C TYR A 89 -10.89 2.09 -6.29
N HIS A 90 -10.39 2.00 -5.08
CA HIS A 90 -10.11 3.17 -4.24
C HIS A 90 -8.96 2.87 -3.28
N PHE A 91 -8.29 3.92 -2.85
CA PHE A 91 -7.32 3.84 -1.77
C PHE A 91 -8.04 3.93 -0.43
N THR A 92 -7.80 2.97 0.44
CA THR A 92 -8.24 3.04 1.84
C THR A 92 -7.21 3.75 2.71
N ARG A 93 -5.93 3.69 2.31
CA ARG A 93 -4.82 4.37 2.94
C ARG A 93 -3.69 4.57 1.93
N LEU A 94 -3.11 5.75 1.93
CA LEU A 94 -1.91 6.09 1.18
C LEU A 94 -0.99 6.90 2.11
N ASP A 95 0.15 6.31 2.45
CA ASP A 95 1.19 6.97 3.23
C ASP A 95 2.23 7.52 2.26
N VAL A 96 2.48 8.82 2.34
CA VAL A 96 3.51 9.50 1.55
C VAL A 96 4.61 9.92 2.51
N ALA A 97 5.85 9.54 2.19
CA ALA A 97 7.03 9.96 2.93
C ALA A 97 7.95 10.76 2.02
N ILE A 98 8.61 11.74 2.58
CA ILE A 98 9.68 12.51 1.94
C ILE A 98 10.94 12.29 2.76
N ASP A 99 11.94 11.66 2.16
CA ASP A 99 13.22 11.43 2.78
C ASP A 99 14.19 12.54 2.39
N ASP A 100 14.71 13.25 3.38
CA ASP A 100 15.82 14.18 3.18
C ASP A 100 17.15 13.41 3.28
N ARG A 101 17.76 13.15 2.13
CA ARG A 101 19.03 12.42 2.00
C ARG A 101 20.23 13.33 1.74
N ASN A 102 20.08 14.64 1.96
CA ASN A 102 21.18 15.57 1.80
C ASN A 102 22.23 15.37 2.89
N GLU A 103 23.51 15.59 2.56
CA GLU A 103 24.60 15.60 3.56
C GLU A 103 24.33 16.63 4.66
N THR A 104 23.70 17.74 4.30
CA THR A 104 23.21 18.76 5.24
C THR A 104 21.68 18.78 5.15
N PRO A 105 20.98 18.10 6.05
CA PRO A 105 19.53 18.02 6.01
C PRO A 105 18.88 19.39 6.27
N PHE A 106 17.73 19.64 5.68
CA PHE A 106 16.96 20.88 5.88
C PHE A 106 16.55 21.07 7.34
N PHE A 107 16.39 19.98 8.07
CA PHE A 107 16.06 19.99 9.50
C PHE A 107 16.60 18.74 10.19
N THR A 108 16.94 18.89 11.45
CA THR A 108 17.35 17.79 12.33
C THR A 108 16.16 17.30 13.15
N ILE A 109 16.28 16.08 13.69
CA ILE A 109 15.26 15.53 14.61
C ILE A 109 15.08 16.45 15.82
N GLU A 110 16.15 17.04 16.36
CA GLU A 110 16.09 17.97 17.47
C GLU A 110 15.32 19.24 17.14
N GLN A 111 15.46 19.76 15.91
CA GLN A 111 14.69 20.92 15.44
C GLN A 111 13.21 20.59 15.32
N ILE A 112 12.87 19.41 14.76
CA ILE A 112 11.48 18.94 14.67
C ILE A 112 10.90 18.79 16.07
N LYS A 113 11.62 18.12 16.98
CA LYS A 113 11.18 17.89 18.35
C LYS A 113 10.87 19.19 19.08
N LYS A 114 11.76 20.17 19.01
CA LYS A 114 11.54 21.50 19.59
C LYS A 114 10.34 22.21 19.02
N LYS A 115 10.03 22.02 17.73
CA LYS A 115 8.86 22.59 17.08
C LYS A 115 7.57 21.91 17.51
N CYS A 116 7.59 20.58 17.70
CA CYS A 116 6.46 19.86 18.28
C CYS A 116 6.19 20.30 19.73
N GLU A 117 7.23 20.42 20.55
CA GLU A 117 7.12 20.90 21.94
C GLU A 117 6.53 22.32 22.06
N LYS A 118 6.70 23.14 21.02
CA LYS A 118 6.14 24.50 20.92
C LYS A 118 4.79 24.56 20.21
N GLU A 119 4.21 23.41 19.87
CA GLU A 119 2.94 23.31 19.13
C GLU A 119 2.96 24.05 17.78
N GLU A 120 4.15 24.19 17.17
CA GLU A 120 4.32 24.84 15.85
C GLU A 120 3.82 23.97 14.67
N PHE A 121 3.54 22.67 14.91
CA PHE A 121 2.93 21.79 13.95
C PHE A 121 1.44 21.60 14.25
N VAL A 122 0.61 21.74 13.22
CA VAL A 122 -0.80 21.40 13.32
C VAL A 122 -0.95 19.90 13.07
N SER A 123 -1.36 19.15 14.08
CA SER A 123 -1.66 17.71 13.97
C SER A 123 -3.00 17.43 14.62
N ASN A 124 -3.73 16.48 14.03
CA ASN A 124 -4.94 15.93 14.67
C ASN A 124 -4.59 14.78 15.63
N SER A 125 -3.31 14.46 15.81
CA SER A 125 -2.82 13.48 16.76
C SER A 125 -2.41 14.20 18.05
N GLU A 126 -2.90 13.71 19.18
CA GLU A 126 -2.54 14.23 20.50
C GLU A 126 -1.16 13.74 20.97
N ASP A 127 -0.63 12.66 20.33
CA ASP A 127 0.63 12.05 20.72
C ASP A 127 1.67 12.14 19.60
N TYR A 128 2.88 12.55 19.96
CA TYR A 128 4.07 12.49 19.10
C TYR A 128 5.04 11.46 19.67
N HIS A 129 5.47 10.51 18.83
CA HIS A 129 6.47 9.52 19.17
C HIS A 129 7.76 9.82 18.39
N PHE A 130 8.87 9.97 19.10
CA PHE A 130 10.21 10.22 18.55
C PHE A 130 11.16 9.07 18.88
#